data_d706afa9ca15b5e90964ea7cd5ace8f0
#
_entry.id   d706afa9ca15b5e90964ea7cd5ace8f0
#
_cell.length_a   1.000
_cell.length_b   1.000
_cell.length_c   1.000
_cell.angle_alpha   90.00
_cell.angle_beta   90.00
_cell.angle_gamma   90.00
#
_symmetry.space_group_name_H-M   'P 1'
#
loop_
_entity.id
_entity.type
_entity.pdbx_description
1 polymer ?
#
loop_
_entity_poly.entity_id
_entity_poly.type
_entity_poly.pdbx_seq_one_letter_code
_entity_poly.pdbx_strand_id
1 'polypeptide(L)'
;WEGGRSRFRHGPLDLDFTPAGTHPIARNLDRVALVDESYWDLVGDPRRVRVLATAIEEGAPRPLFWTAEHGGGRVFVSIPGHYSWSFDDPVFRAIVLRGLAWATGDGVDRYDPLVTLGARIAD
;
A
#
# COMPACT_ATOMS: atom_id res chain seq x y z
N TRP A 1 15.62 0.51 9.82
CA TRP A 1 16.14 -0.05 8.57
C TRP A 1 17.61 -0.43 8.78
N GLU A 2 17.89 -1.68 9.00
CA GLU A 2 19.26 -2.19 8.95
C GLU A 2 19.57 -2.58 7.52
N GLY A 3 20.24 -1.69 6.81
CA GLY A 3 20.41 -1.74 5.38
C GLY A 3 21.12 -2.97 4.84
N GLY A 4 20.89 -3.29 3.59
CA GLY A 4 21.76 -4.07 2.74
C GLY A 4 21.28 -5.45 2.33
N ARG A 5 20.05 -5.87 2.67
CA ARG A 5 19.51 -7.16 2.25
C ARG A 5 18.22 -7.09 1.44
N SER A 6 17.56 -5.93 1.39
CA SER A 6 16.34 -5.76 0.60
C SER A 6 16.63 -5.97 -0.88
N ARG A 7 15.70 -6.62 -1.54
CA ARG A 7 15.69 -6.86 -2.98
C ARG A 7 14.57 -6.04 -3.59
N PHE A 8 14.68 -5.75 -4.84
CA PHE A 8 13.65 -4.97 -5.56
C PHE A 8 13.56 -5.39 -7.01
N ARG A 9 12.44 -5.08 -7.61
CA ARG A 9 12.23 -5.09 -9.07
C ARG A 9 11.20 -4.06 -9.48
N HIS A 10 11.24 -3.67 -10.73
CA HIS A 10 10.22 -2.89 -11.41
C HIS A 10 9.33 -3.81 -12.26
N GLY A 11 8.06 -3.49 -12.37
CA GLY A 11 7.14 -4.18 -13.28
C GLY A 11 5.74 -4.38 -12.72
N PRO A 12 4.97 -5.30 -13.33
CA PRO A 12 3.61 -5.59 -12.90
C PRO A 12 3.57 -6.14 -11.47
N LEU A 13 2.61 -5.65 -10.69
CA LEU A 13 2.29 -6.04 -9.33
C LEU A 13 0.83 -6.45 -9.27
N ASP A 14 0.56 -7.70 -8.94
CA ASP A 14 -0.77 -8.19 -8.62
C ASP A 14 -0.93 -8.17 -7.09
N LEU A 15 -1.50 -7.07 -6.59
CA LEU A 15 -1.72 -6.87 -5.16
C LEU A 15 -2.91 -7.66 -4.68
N ASP A 16 -2.72 -8.47 -3.64
CA ASP A 16 -3.75 -9.21 -2.94
C ASP A 16 -4.03 -8.54 -1.59
N PHE A 17 -5.24 -8.02 -1.42
CA PHE A 17 -5.71 -7.34 -0.21
C PHE A 17 -6.43 -8.28 0.77
N THR A 18 -6.52 -9.58 0.50
CA THR A 18 -7.14 -10.54 1.44
C THR A 18 -6.51 -10.53 2.84
N PRO A 19 -5.20 -10.30 3.03
CA PRO A 19 -4.59 -10.18 4.37
C PRO A 19 -5.16 -9.04 5.22
N ALA A 20 -5.68 -7.99 4.60
CA ALA A 20 -6.25 -6.85 5.31
C ALA A 20 -7.52 -7.20 6.09
N GLY A 21 -8.30 -8.20 5.63
CA GLY A 21 -9.58 -8.56 6.21
C GLY A 21 -10.54 -7.36 6.24
N THR A 22 -10.98 -6.96 7.43
CA THR A 22 -11.91 -5.84 7.64
C THR A 22 -11.23 -4.50 7.86
N HIS A 23 -9.93 -4.35 7.56
CA HIS A 23 -9.25 -3.08 7.77
C HIS A 23 -9.85 -1.96 6.91
N PRO A 24 -10.16 -0.79 7.46
CA PRO A 24 -10.90 0.25 6.74
C PRO A 24 -10.17 0.78 5.50
N ILE A 25 -8.84 0.81 5.49
CA ILE A 25 -8.05 1.23 4.31
C ILE A 25 -8.34 0.31 3.10
N ALA A 26 -8.49 -1.00 3.35
CA ALA A 26 -8.70 -1.99 2.29
C ALA A 26 -10.17 -2.26 1.95
N ARG A 27 -11.09 -1.46 2.48
CA ARG A 27 -12.51 -1.60 2.20
C ARG A 27 -12.80 -1.61 0.69
N ASN A 28 -13.51 -2.65 0.24
CA ASN A 28 -13.87 -2.89 -1.16
C ASN A 28 -12.66 -3.15 -2.08
N LEU A 29 -11.51 -3.52 -1.52
CA LEU A 29 -10.36 -3.97 -2.28
C LEU A 29 -10.21 -5.48 -2.11
N ASP A 30 -9.98 -6.16 -3.21
CA ASP A 30 -9.66 -7.58 -3.27
C ASP A 30 -8.32 -7.77 -4.01
N ARG A 31 -8.32 -7.54 -5.32
CA ARG A 31 -7.12 -7.54 -6.13
C ARG A 31 -6.95 -6.25 -6.89
N VAL A 32 -5.72 -5.74 -6.93
CA VAL A 32 -5.37 -4.51 -7.63
C VAL A 32 -4.11 -4.74 -8.45
N ALA A 33 -4.18 -4.48 -9.75
CA ALA A 33 -3.01 -4.53 -10.63
C ALA A 33 -2.39 -3.13 -10.74
N LEU A 34 -1.09 -3.06 -10.53
CA LEU A 34 -0.28 -1.85 -10.72
C LEU A 34 0.97 -2.18 -11.54
N VAL A 35 1.62 -1.16 -12.07
CA VAL A 35 2.98 -1.25 -12.60
C VAL A 35 3.85 -0.28 -11.80
N ASP A 36 4.63 -0.82 -10.88
CA ASP A 36 5.47 -0.01 -9.98
C ASP A 36 6.70 -0.82 -9.53
N GLU A 37 7.35 -0.34 -8.50
CA GLU A 37 8.48 -0.98 -7.86
C GLU A 37 8.04 -1.78 -6.64
N SER A 38 8.58 -2.98 -6.50
CA SER A 38 8.40 -3.86 -5.36
C SER A 38 9.70 -3.97 -4.57
N TYR A 39 9.60 -4.05 -3.24
CA TYR A 39 10.71 -4.35 -2.34
C TYR A 39 10.35 -5.51 -1.42
N TRP A 40 11.29 -6.43 -1.21
CA TRP A 40 11.12 -7.54 -0.27
C TRP A 40 12.42 -7.86 0.47
N ASP A 41 12.40 -8.87 1.33
CA ASP A 41 13.46 -9.17 2.28
C ASP A 41 13.79 -7.99 3.20
N LEU A 42 12.72 -7.27 3.59
CA LEU A 42 12.81 -6.17 4.55
C LEU A 42 13.10 -6.72 5.95
N VAL A 43 13.93 -6.02 6.70
CA VAL A 43 14.29 -6.41 8.06
C VAL A 43 13.38 -5.73 9.07
N GLY A 44 12.82 -6.50 9.98
CA GLY A 44 11.96 -6.02 11.05
C GLY A 44 11.18 -7.15 11.70
N ASP A 45 10.47 -6.85 12.79
CA ASP A 45 9.58 -7.82 13.44
C ASP A 45 8.21 -7.82 12.76
N PRO A 46 7.84 -8.89 12.03
CA PRO A 46 6.56 -8.96 11.31
C PRO A 46 5.35 -8.92 12.23
N ARG A 47 5.49 -9.23 13.53
CA ARG A 47 4.41 -9.17 14.51
C ARG A 47 4.00 -7.73 14.85
N ARG A 48 4.84 -6.75 14.52
CA ARG A 48 4.59 -5.32 14.79
C ARG A 48 3.86 -4.61 13.66
N VAL A 49 3.57 -5.31 12.57
CA VAL A 49 2.88 -4.74 11.42
C VAL A 49 1.60 -5.53 11.13
N ARG A 50 0.58 -4.83 10.67
CA ARG A 50 -0.61 -5.43 10.10
C ARG A 50 -0.54 -5.31 8.58
N VAL A 51 -0.31 -6.42 7.91
CA VAL A 51 -0.24 -6.47 6.45
C VAL A 51 -1.61 -6.17 5.86
N LEU A 52 -1.65 -5.26 4.90
CA LEU A 52 -2.86 -4.90 4.14
C LEU A 52 -2.88 -5.58 2.78
N ALA A 53 -1.74 -5.59 2.08
CA ALA A 53 -1.63 -6.25 0.79
C ALA A 53 -0.27 -6.89 0.60
N THR A 54 -0.28 -7.99 -0.17
CA THR A 54 0.92 -8.70 -0.61
C THR A 54 0.97 -8.78 -2.12
N ALA A 55 2.17 -8.97 -2.68
CA ALA A 55 2.36 -9.47 -4.03
C ALA A 55 3.33 -10.66 -4.01
N ILE A 56 3.33 -11.45 -5.07
CA ILE A 56 4.23 -12.61 -5.16
C ILE A 56 5.58 -12.15 -5.69
N GLU A 57 6.61 -12.31 -4.86
CA GLU A 57 8.00 -12.11 -5.23
C GLU A 57 8.80 -13.39 -4.93
N GLU A 58 9.50 -13.89 -5.93
CA GLU A 58 10.26 -15.15 -5.82
C GLU A 58 9.44 -16.32 -5.30
N GLY A 59 8.19 -16.43 -5.75
CA GLY A 59 7.29 -17.53 -5.41
C GLY A 59 6.66 -17.45 -4.01
N ALA A 60 6.83 -16.33 -3.29
CA ALA A 60 6.26 -16.14 -1.97
C ALA A 60 5.50 -14.80 -1.84
N PRO A 61 4.40 -14.76 -1.06
CA PRO A 61 3.72 -13.50 -0.79
C PRO A 61 4.60 -12.59 0.08
N ARG A 62 4.82 -11.37 -0.40
CA ARG A 62 5.61 -10.33 0.29
C ARG A 62 4.74 -9.12 0.59
N PRO A 63 4.79 -8.56 1.81
CA PRO A 63 4.05 -7.37 2.16
C PRO A 63 4.48 -6.16 1.33
N LEU A 64 3.50 -5.48 0.70
CA LEU A 64 3.72 -4.24 -0.04
C LEU A 64 2.94 -3.05 0.53
N PHE A 65 1.89 -3.33 1.32
CA PHE A 65 1.18 -2.33 2.11
C PHE A 65 0.96 -2.87 3.52
N TRP A 66 1.19 -2.04 4.52
CA TRP A 66 0.91 -2.39 5.91
C TRP A 66 0.67 -1.18 6.79
N THR A 67 0.14 -1.45 7.97
CA THR A 67 0.05 -0.47 9.05
C THR A 67 0.84 -0.94 10.26
N ALA A 68 1.24 0.02 11.08
CA ALA A 68 1.85 -0.21 12.38
C ALA A 68 1.37 0.86 13.37
N GLU A 69 1.50 0.53 14.65
CA GLU A 69 1.29 1.49 15.73
C GLU A 69 2.60 1.63 16.53
N HIS A 70 2.96 2.85 16.86
CA HIS A 70 4.17 3.14 17.62
C HIS A 70 3.97 4.37 18.51
N GLY A 71 4.19 4.22 19.84
CA GLY A 71 4.09 5.32 20.79
C GLY A 71 2.75 6.06 20.79
N GLY A 72 1.64 5.37 20.51
CA GLY A 72 0.32 5.96 20.36
C GLY A 72 0.06 6.59 18.99
N GLY A 73 1.05 6.63 18.11
CA GLY A 73 0.91 7.07 16.72
C GLY A 73 0.59 5.93 15.77
N ARG A 74 0.06 6.27 14.60
CA ARG A 74 -0.27 5.33 13.52
C ARG A 74 0.64 5.56 12.33
N VAL A 75 1.05 4.49 11.69
CA VAL A 75 1.92 4.50 10.51
C VAL A 75 1.25 3.70 9.41
N PHE A 76 1.10 4.29 8.24
CA PHE A 76 0.74 3.60 7.01
C PHE A 76 1.96 3.56 6.10
N VAL A 77 2.24 2.42 5.51
CA VAL A 77 3.36 2.22 4.59
C VAL A 77 2.85 1.69 3.27
N SER A 78 3.30 2.33 2.19
CA SER A 78 3.20 1.87 0.82
C SER A 78 4.61 1.61 0.28
N ILE A 79 4.87 0.42 -0.24
CA ILE A 79 6.08 0.14 -1.01
C ILE A 79 5.94 0.70 -2.44
N PRO A 80 4.84 0.44 -3.19
CA PRO A 80 4.60 1.12 -4.46
C PRO A 80 4.54 2.64 -4.31
N GLY A 81 4.97 3.37 -5.33
CA GLY A 81 5.00 4.82 -5.36
C GLY A 81 6.29 5.40 -5.96
N HIS A 82 7.07 4.56 -6.63
CA HIS A 82 8.28 4.98 -7.34
C HIS A 82 7.96 5.82 -8.57
N TYR A 83 6.92 5.45 -9.29
CA TYR A 83 6.56 6.09 -10.54
C TYR A 83 5.43 7.11 -10.40
N SER A 84 5.53 8.22 -11.13
CA SER A 84 4.51 9.28 -11.13
C SER A 84 3.15 8.77 -11.62
N TRP A 85 3.13 7.86 -12.60
CA TRP A 85 1.88 7.31 -13.12
C TRP A 85 1.09 6.47 -12.10
N SER A 86 1.73 5.91 -11.08
CA SER A 86 1.01 5.23 -9.99
C SER A 86 0.09 6.21 -9.25
N PHE A 87 0.52 7.47 -9.12
CA PHE A 87 -0.29 8.54 -8.54
C PHE A 87 -1.36 9.10 -9.49
N ASP A 88 -1.38 8.67 -10.75
CA ASP A 88 -2.46 8.96 -11.70
C ASP A 88 -3.56 7.88 -11.66
N ASP A 89 -3.26 6.70 -11.08
CA ASP A 89 -4.23 5.62 -10.89
C ASP A 89 -5.18 5.93 -9.74
N PRO A 90 -6.52 5.96 -9.97
CA PRO A 90 -7.48 6.32 -8.93
C PRO A 90 -7.55 5.30 -7.79
N VAL A 91 -7.29 4.01 -8.05
CA VAL A 91 -7.31 2.98 -7.01
C VAL A 91 -6.09 3.14 -6.09
N PHE A 92 -4.91 3.36 -6.65
CA PHE A 92 -3.71 3.65 -5.87
C PHE A 92 -3.89 4.92 -5.04
N ARG A 93 -4.45 5.99 -5.61
CA ARG A 93 -4.80 7.21 -4.86
C ARG A 93 -5.74 6.94 -3.70
N ALA A 94 -6.79 6.15 -3.92
CA ALA A 94 -7.72 5.79 -2.86
C ALA A 94 -7.02 5.08 -1.70
N ILE A 95 -6.10 4.15 -1.99
CA ILE A 95 -5.33 3.44 -0.98
C ILE A 95 -4.46 4.42 -0.17
N VAL A 96 -3.70 5.29 -0.85
CA VAL A 96 -2.78 6.23 -0.20
C VAL A 96 -3.55 7.28 0.63
N LEU A 97 -4.65 7.83 0.08
CA LEU A 97 -5.47 8.83 0.78
C LEU A 97 -6.18 8.24 2.00
N ARG A 98 -6.68 7.01 1.90
CA ARG A 98 -7.24 6.27 3.05
C ARG A 98 -6.17 5.97 4.09
N GLY A 99 -4.95 5.62 3.65
CA GLY A 99 -3.81 5.44 4.53
C GLY A 99 -3.46 6.70 5.31
N LEU A 100 -3.45 7.85 4.62
CA LEU A 100 -3.22 9.16 5.25
C LEU A 100 -4.32 9.49 6.27
N ALA A 101 -5.59 9.38 5.88
CA ALA A 101 -6.70 9.65 6.78
C ALA A 101 -6.66 8.75 8.03
N TRP A 102 -6.39 7.47 7.85
CA TRP A 102 -6.25 6.53 8.95
C TRP A 102 -5.09 6.90 9.88
N ALA A 103 -3.94 7.27 9.32
CA ALA A 103 -2.75 7.63 10.10
C ALA A 103 -2.97 8.91 10.93
N THR A 104 -3.75 9.86 10.42
CA THR A 104 -4.11 11.11 11.15
C THR A 104 -5.27 10.93 12.12
N GLY A 105 -5.90 9.76 12.15
CA GLY A 105 -7.05 9.48 13.03
C GLY A 105 -8.40 9.95 12.48
N ASP A 106 -8.43 10.34 11.21
CA ASP A 106 -9.64 10.74 10.51
C ASP A 106 -10.42 9.54 9.97
N GLY A 107 -11.67 9.76 9.57
CA GLY A 107 -12.41 8.77 8.78
C GLY A 107 -11.72 8.51 7.46
N VAL A 108 -11.59 7.23 7.06
CA VAL A 108 -10.83 6.84 5.86
C VAL A 108 -11.34 7.45 4.56
N ASP A 109 -12.60 7.89 4.53
CA ASP A 109 -13.24 8.50 3.35
C ASP A 109 -13.04 10.02 3.27
N ARG A 110 -12.34 10.62 4.23
CA ARG A 110 -12.16 12.08 4.31
C ARG A 110 -11.66 12.70 3.01
N TYR A 111 -10.79 11.99 2.32
CA TYR A 111 -10.12 12.48 1.12
C TYR A 111 -10.64 11.86 -0.19
N ASP A 112 -11.75 11.09 -0.14
CA ASP A 112 -12.33 10.46 -1.33
C ASP A 112 -12.58 11.44 -2.49
N PRO A 113 -13.02 12.71 -2.26
CA PRO A 113 -13.18 13.68 -3.35
C PRO A 113 -11.88 14.00 -4.10
N LEU A 114 -10.71 13.74 -3.51
CA LEU A 114 -9.41 13.99 -4.13
C LEU A 114 -8.95 12.84 -5.04
N VAL A 115 -9.57 11.66 -4.94
CA VAL A 115 -9.16 10.46 -5.69
C VAL A 115 -9.13 10.70 -7.20
N THR A 116 -10.18 11.34 -7.72
CA THR A 116 -10.33 11.59 -9.17
C THR A 116 -9.82 12.95 -9.62
N LEU A 117 -9.44 13.82 -8.69
CA LEU A 117 -8.98 15.18 -9.01
C LEU A 117 -7.65 15.14 -9.78
N GLY A 118 -7.68 15.51 -11.07
CA GLY A 118 -6.51 15.49 -11.94
C GLY A 118 -5.98 14.06 -12.23
N ALA A 119 -6.73 13.02 -11.93
CA ALA A 119 -6.38 11.66 -12.32
C ALA A 119 -6.41 11.54 -13.85
N ARG A 120 -5.41 10.88 -14.41
CA ARG A 120 -5.43 10.49 -15.81
C ARG A 120 -6.21 9.19 -15.92
N ILE A 121 -7.49 9.31 -16.22
CA ILE A 121 -8.30 8.16 -16.58
C ILE A 121 -7.95 7.87 -18.03
N ALA A 122 -7.34 6.73 -18.29
CA ALA A 122 -7.12 6.28 -19.66
C ALA A 122 -8.48 6.03 -20.30
N ASP A 123 -8.72 6.68 -21.46
CA ASP A 123 -9.90 6.45 -22.28
C ASP A 123 -9.89 5.04 -22.90
#